data_7ed3dff27ecd52ccf9fae633bd57d543
#
_entry.id   7ed3dff27ecd52ccf9fae633bd57d543
#
_cell.length_a   1.000
_cell.length_b   1.000
_cell.length_c   1.000
_cell.angle_alpha   90.00
_cell.angle_beta   90.00
_cell.angle_gamma   90.00
#
_symmetry.space_group_name_H-M   'P 1'
#
loop_
_entity.id
_entity.type
_entity.pdbx_description
1 polymer ?
#
loop_
_entity_poly.entity_id
_entity_poly.type
_entity_poly.pdbx_seq_one_letter_code
_entity_poly.pdbx_strand_id
1 'polypeptide(L)'
;MTELHPIIYDLVPSVANTIHRRYKAYVEKDDVKQELVAWAMTRAEDHIVDLMEPVEERRRHNEQRIAWQMRRVAERYARKEKAAKSGYQTNDEAYYESATLGQLLPFVIASVIDGTVLEQAQEMIRDGQPKGSSSPAEGGNLLAMLLDIKKGYEKLGEEDQRILVLRYHENLTLVQIGEILGCHHSTADRRCTHALRALNKELGGPSPYQ
;
A
#
# COMPACT_ATOMS: atom_id res chain seq x y z
N MET A 1 -15.98 36.66 0.91
CA MET A 1 -16.18 35.21 0.61
C MET A 1 -15.90 35.04 -0.86
N THR A 2 -14.87 34.34 -1.22
CA THR A 2 -14.50 34.08 -2.62
C THR A 2 -15.49 33.05 -3.18
N GLU A 3 -16.32 33.45 -4.14
CA GLU A 3 -17.23 32.51 -4.81
C GLU A 3 -16.47 31.63 -5.80
N LEU A 4 -16.80 30.36 -5.83
CA LEU A 4 -16.24 29.42 -6.81
C LEU A 4 -16.90 29.64 -8.18
N HIS A 5 -16.13 29.45 -9.26
CA HIS A 5 -16.66 29.52 -10.61
C HIS A 5 -17.74 28.42 -10.83
N PRO A 6 -18.87 28.71 -11.53
CA PRO A 6 -19.97 27.75 -11.74
C PRO A 6 -19.54 26.37 -12.27
N ILE A 7 -18.59 26.32 -13.19
CA ILE A 7 -18.05 25.08 -13.74
C ILE A 7 -17.50 24.13 -12.65
N ILE A 8 -16.94 24.67 -11.56
CA ILE A 8 -16.44 23.86 -10.46
C ILE A 8 -17.60 23.13 -9.77
N TYR A 9 -18.73 23.79 -9.57
CA TYR A 9 -19.93 23.17 -9.00
C TYR A 9 -20.48 22.04 -9.87
N ASP A 10 -20.32 22.11 -11.20
CA ASP A 10 -20.73 21.05 -12.13
C ASP A 10 -19.73 19.87 -12.13
N LEU A 11 -18.44 20.15 -11.98
CA LEU A 11 -17.39 19.13 -11.95
C LEU A 11 -17.38 18.31 -10.65
N VAL A 12 -17.65 18.93 -9.50
CA VAL A 12 -17.61 18.27 -8.18
C VAL A 12 -18.47 17.03 -8.11
N PRO A 13 -19.78 17.05 -8.48
CA PRO A 13 -20.62 15.86 -8.43
C PRO A 13 -20.16 14.75 -9.37
N SER A 14 -19.68 15.11 -10.56
CA SER A 14 -19.19 14.16 -11.57
C SER A 14 -17.96 13.40 -11.08
N VAL A 15 -16.96 14.14 -10.57
CA VAL A 15 -15.74 13.56 -10.03
C VAL A 15 -16.05 12.72 -8.78
N ALA A 16 -16.85 13.24 -7.85
CA ALA A 16 -17.23 12.53 -6.63
C ALA A 16 -17.95 11.21 -6.93
N ASN A 17 -18.88 11.19 -7.91
CA ASN A 17 -19.54 9.96 -8.33
C ASN A 17 -18.54 8.91 -8.86
N THR A 18 -17.56 9.33 -9.65
CA THR A 18 -16.57 8.44 -10.24
C THR A 18 -15.70 7.79 -9.14
N ILE A 19 -15.26 8.59 -8.18
CA ILE A 19 -14.41 8.11 -7.07
C ILE A 19 -15.22 7.25 -6.10
N HIS A 20 -16.42 7.68 -5.72
CA HIS A 20 -17.28 6.90 -4.83
C HIS A 20 -17.60 5.52 -5.43
N ARG A 21 -17.90 5.38 -6.73
CA ARG A 21 -18.11 4.07 -7.36
C ARG A 21 -16.92 3.11 -7.18
N ARG A 22 -15.69 3.64 -7.29
CA ARG A 22 -14.46 2.86 -7.18
C ARG A 22 -14.10 2.49 -5.73
N TYR A 23 -14.43 3.37 -4.78
CA TYR A 23 -14.06 3.26 -3.37
C TYR A 23 -15.27 3.18 -2.44
N LYS A 24 -16.41 2.64 -2.92
CA LYS A 24 -17.72 2.64 -2.24
C LYS A 24 -17.68 2.10 -0.80
N ALA A 25 -16.82 1.12 -0.51
CA ALA A 25 -16.69 0.56 0.83
C ALA A 25 -15.93 1.46 1.82
N TYR A 26 -15.27 2.50 1.33
CA TYR A 26 -14.31 3.27 2.13
C TYR A 26 -14.65 4.76 2.22
N VAL A 27 -15.38 5.33 1.27
CA VAL A 27 -15.70 6.77 1.27
C VAL A 27 -17.17 7.00 0.96
N GLU A 28 -17.75 7.98 1.62
CA GLU A 28 -19.06 8.51 1.27
C GLU A 28 -18.94 9.56 0.16
N LYS A 29 -19.97 9.63 -0.69
CA LYS A 29 -19.98 10.56 -1.83
C LYS A 29 -19.89 12.03 -1.38
N ASP A 30 -20.57 12.35 -0.29
CA ASP A 30 -20.64 13.73 0.19
C ASP A 30 -19.34 14.17 0.86
N ASP A 31 -18.60 13.27 1.48
CA ASP A 31 -17.24 13.54 2.00
C ASP A 31 -16.29 13.88 0.85
N VAL A 32 -16.35 13.12 -0.25
CA VAL A 32 -15.55 13.41 -1.44
C VAL A 32 -15.90 14.77 -2.04
N LYS A 33 -17.20 15.16 -2.07
CA LYS A 33 -17.60 16.48 -2.53
C LYS A 33 -17.05 17.58 -1.63
N GLN A 34 -17.14 17.43 -0.30
CA GLN A 34 -16.62 18.40 0.66
C GLN A 34 -15.11 18.61 0.47
N GLU A 35 -14.36 17.54 0.33
CA GLU A 35 -12.91 17.59 0.08
C GLU A 35 -12.59 18.34 -1.23
N LEU A 36 -13.35 18.07 -2.29
CA LEU A 36 -13.19 18.74 -3.58
C LEU A 36 -13.53 20.23 -3.51
N VAL A 37 -14.60 20.60 -2.80
CA VAL A 37 -14.97 22.01 -2.58
C VAL A 37 -13.91 22.71 -1.75
N ALA A 38 -13.44 22.10 -0.65
CA ALA A 38 -12.39 22.66 0.19
C ALA A 38 -11.09 22.89 -0.62
N TRP A 39 -10.68 21.91 -1.43
CA TRP A 39 -9.53 22.08 -2.32
C TRP A 39 -9.72 23.19 -3.35
N ALA A 40 -10.90 23.29 -3.97
CA ALA A 40 -11.20 24.32 -4.95
C ALA A 40 -11.19 25.71 -4.33
N MET A 41 -11.67 25.86 -3.09
CA MET A 41 -11.64 27.13 -2.36
C MET A 41 -10.21 27.62 -2.06
N THR A 42 -9.26 26.72 -1.83
CA THR A 42 -7.85 27.11 -1.61
C THR A 42 -7.17 27.69 -2.84
N ARG A 43 -7.76 27.51 -4.02
CA ARG A 43 -7.25 27.94 -5.34
C ARG A 43 -8.29 28.68 -6.17
N ALA A 44 -9.29 29.26 -5.51
CA ALA A 44 -10.44 29.87 -6.18
C ALA A 44 -10.01 30.99 -7.15
N GLU A 45 -9.05 31.82 -6.76
CA GLU A 45 -8.55 32.92 -7.58
C GLU A 45 -7.87 32.41 -8.86
N ASP A 46 -6.99 31.41 -8.74
CA ASP A 46 -6.31 30.78 -9.88
C ASP A 46 -7.33 30.16 -10.84
N HIS A 47 -8.33 29.46 -10.30
CA HIS A 47 -9.36 28.80 -11.11
C HIS A 47 -10.25 29.82 -11.83
N ILE A 48 -10.58 30.95 -11.20
CA ILE A 48 -11.37 32.01 -11.83
C ILE A 48 -10.62 32.56 -13.03
N VAL A 49 -9.34 32.91 -12.88
CA VAL A 49 -8.49 33.41 -13.96
C VAL A 49 -8.42 32.40 -15.12
N ASP A 50 -8.17 31.13 -14.81
CA ASP A 50 -8.08 30.06 -15.81
C ASP A 50 -9.38 29.85 -16.60
N LEU A 51 -10.54 29.96 -15.91
CA LEU A 51 -11.87 29.72 -16.49
C LEU A 51 -12.48 30.94 -17.15
N MET A 52 -11.97 32.14 -16.86
CA MET A 52 -12.35 33.37 -17.56
C MET A 52 -11.54 33.64 -18.82
N GLU A 53 -10.67 32.71 -19.24
CA GLU A 53 -9.90 32.80 -20.49
C GLU A 53 -10.85 33.04 -21.68
N PRO A 54 -10.66 34.12 -22.46
CA PRO A 54 -11.55 34.48 -23.54
C PRO A 54 -11.49 33.54 -24.74
N VAL A 55 -10.35 32.84 -24.94
CA VAL A 55 -10.18 31.90 -26.04
C VAL A 55 -10.81 30.56 -25.63
N GLU A 56 -11.86 30.16 -26.34
CA GLU A 56 -12.65 28.97 -25.99
C GLU A 56 -11.82 27.67 -25.93
N GLU A 57 -10.88 27.49 -26.84
CA GLU A 57 -10.02 26.31 -26.87
C GLU A 57 -9.12 26.23 -25.61
N ARG A 58 -8.54 27.35 -25.18
CA ARG A 58 -7.73 27.45 -23.97
C ARG A 58 -8.59 27.23 -22.73
N ARG A 59 -9.80 27.81 -22.69
CA ARG A 59 -10.74 27.60 -21.60
C ARG A 59 -11.10 26.12 -21.43
N ARG A 60 -11.43 25.41 -22.52
CA ARG A 60 -11.70 23.97 -22.50
C ARG A 60 -10.50 23.17 -21.99
N HIS A 61 -9.29 23.55 -22.39
CA HIS A 61 -8.07 22.93 -21.88
C HIS A 61 -7.92 23.15 -20.37
N ASN A 62 -8.17 24.35 -19.89
CA ASN A 62 -8.13 24.68 -18.46
C ASN A 62 -9.19 23.91 -17.66
N GLU A 63 -10.41 23.77 -18.17
CA GLU A 63 -11.47 22.95 -17.57
C GLU A 63 -11.03 21.48 -17.42
N GLN A 64 -10.44 20.90 -18.47
CA GLN A 64 -9.93 19.53 -18.44
C GLN A 64 -8.79 19.36 -17.44
N ARG A 65 -7.90 20.35 -17.34
CA ARG A 65 -6.80 20.38 -16.37
C ARG A 65 -7.32 20.42 -14.94
N ILE A 66 -8.30 21.28 -14.65
CA ILE A 66 -8.94 21.39 -13.34
C ILE A 66 -9.66 20.08 -12.99
N ALA A 67 -10.44 19.51 -13.89
CA ALA A 67 -11.11 18.23 -13.70
C ALA A 67 -10.11 17.09 -13.40
N TRP A 68 -8.97 17.07 -14.07
CA TRP A 68 -7.90 16.11 -13.81
C TRP A 68 -7.28 16.30 -12.42
N GLN A 69 -6.99 17.55 -12.02
CA GLN A 69 -6.48 17.86 -10.69
C GLN A 69 -7.49 17.44 -9.60
N MET A 70 -8.79 17.74 -9.78
CA MET A 70 -9.84 17.30 -8.88
C MET A 70 -9.90 15.79 -8.72
N ARG A 71 -9.78 15.03 -9.83
CA ARG A 71 -9.72 13.56 -9.77
C ARG A 71 -8.52 13.07 -8.94
N ARG A 72 -7.35 13.67 -9.10
CA ARG A 72 -6.15 13.31 -8.31
C ARG A 72 -6.33 13.60 -6.82
N VAL A 73 -6.95 14.73 -6.48
CA VAL A 73 -7.23 15.08 -5.08
C VAL A 73 -8.20 14.08 -4.46
N ALA A 74 -9.33 13.84 -5.13
CA ALA A 74 -10.34 12.90 -4.66
C ALA A 74 -9.81 11.46 -4.56
N GLU A 75 -8.96 11.04 -5.50
CA GLU A 75 -8.33 9.71 -5.45
C GLU A 75 -7.33 9.59 -4.28
N ARG A 76 -6.54 10.64 -4.01
CA ARG A 76 -5.65 10.68 -2.86
C ARG A 76 -6.43 10.59 -1.55
N TYR A 77 -7.52 11.37 -1.43
CA TYR A 77 -8.41 11.30 -0.27
C TYR A 77 -8.98 9.89 -0.09
N ALA A 78 -9.54 9.29 -1.15
CA ALA A 78 -10.13 7.96 -1.08
C ALA A 78 -9.11 6.86 -0.74
N ARG A 79 -7.88 6.97 -1.23
CA ARG A 79 -6.79 6.05 -0.84
C ARG A 79 -6.43 6.19 0.63
N LYS A 80 -6.38 7.42 1.14
CA LYS A 80 -6.13 7.71 2.55
C LYS A 80 -7.20 7.07 3.44
N GLU A 81 -8.48 7.26 3.12
CA GLU A 81 -9.59 6.66 3.85
C GLU A 81 -9.58 5.14 3.77
N LYS A 82 -9.29 4.58 2.59
CA LYS A 82 -9.13 3.13 2.42
C LYS A 82 -7.99 2.61 3.28
N ALA A 83 -6.84 3.26 3.30
CA ALA A 83 -5.70 2.86 4.11
C ALA A 83 -6.05 2.89 5.61
N ALA A 84 -6.62 3.99 6.09
CA ALA A 84 -7.03 4.14 7.48
C ALA A 84 -8.05 3.07 7.91
N LYS A 85 -9.09 2.83 7.10
CA LYS A 85 -10.09 1.78 7.37
C LYS A 85 -9.54 0.35 7.26
N SER A 86 -8.44 0.15 6.55
CA SER A 86 -7.72 -1.13 6.44
C SER A 86 -6.63 -1.28 7.50
N GLY A 87 -6.47 -0.35 8.44
CA GLY A 87 -5.52 -0.41 9.54
C GLY A 87 -4.10 0.09 9.19
N TYR A 88 -3.90 0.71 8.02
CA TYR A 88 -2.60 1.28 7.64
C TYR A 88 -2.41 2.68 8.24
N GLN A 89 -1.16 2.98 8.62
CA GLN A 89 -0.73 4.33 8.98
C GLN A 89 -0.13 5.06 7.77
N THR A 90 0.05 6.36 7.91
CA THR A 90 0.49 7.24 6.80
C THR A 90 1.82 6.84 6.17
N ASN A 91 2.71 6.22 6.94
CA ASN A 91 4.06 5.86 6.51
C ASN A 91 4.20 4.38 6.13
N ASP A 92 3.14 3.58 6.27
CA ASP A 92 3.21 2.16 5.97
C ASP A 92 3.35 1.93 4.46
N GLU A 93 4.34 1.17 4.04
CA GLU A 93 4.53 0.75 2.66
C GLU A 93 3.70 -0.50 2.34
N ALA A 94 3.55 -1.39 3.31
CA ALA A 94 2.80 -2.64 3.22
C ALA A 94 2.22 -3.01 4.58
N TYR A 95 1.27 -3.95 4.60
CA TYR A 95 0.68 -4.45 5.84
C TYR A 95 1.73 -5.13 6.74
N TYR A 96 2.59 -5.94 6.12
CA TYR A 96 3.82 -6.45 6.74
C TYR A 96 5.03 -5.94 5.97
N GLU A 97 5.98 -5.33 6.65
CA GLU A 97 7.23 -4.93 6.03
C GLU A 97 8.07 -6.15 5.61
N SER A 98 8.77 -6.04 4.48
CA SER A 98 9.60 -7.12 3.96
C SER A 98 10.71 -7.54 4.92
N ALA A 99 11.23 -6.60 5.73
CA ALA A 99 12.21 -6.89 6.75
C ALA A 99 11.64 -7.77 7.86
N THR A 100 10.46 -7.44 8.38
CA THR A 100 9.74 -8.21 9.40
C THR A 100 9.39 -9.60 8.88
N LEU A 101 8.91 -9.71 7.63
CA LEU A 101 8.65 -11.01 7.00
C LEU A 101 9.92 -11.86 6.93
N GLY A 102 11.05 -11.28 6.50
CA GLY A 102 12.33 -11.98 6.42
C GLY A 102 12.82 -12.50 7.78
N GLN A 103 12.57 -11.76 8.86
CA GLN A 103 12.92 -12.17 10.22
C GLN A 103 12.01 -13.29 10.76
N LEU A 104 10.72 -13.28 10.43
CA LEU A 104 9.73 -14.23 10.95
C LEU A 104 9.60 -15.52 10.12
N LEU A 105 9.94 -15.48 8.83
CA LEU A 105 9.83 -16.64 7.94
C LEU A 105 10.57 -17.89 8.43
N PRO A 106 11.79 -17.84 9.01
CA PRO A 106 12.47 -19.02 9.54
C PRO A 106 11.62 -19.79 10.56
N PHE A 107 10.90 -19.08 11.43
CA PHE A 107 10.06 -19.67 12.48
C PHE A 107 8.76 -20.27 11.90
N VAL A 108 8.25 -19.68 10.86
CA VAL A 108 7.03 -20.13 10.17
C VAL A 108 7.30 -21.39 9.35
N ILE A 109 8.43 -21.44 8.65
CA ILE A 109 8.84 -22.55 7.76
C ILE A 109 9.19 -23.79 8.58
N ALA A 110 9.79 -23.63 9.76
CA ALA A 110 10.15 -24.73 10.66
C ALA A 110 8.96 -25.53 11.23
N SER A 111 7.75 -25.15 10.94
CA SER A 111 6.46 -25.88 10.99
C SER A 111 5.71 -26.01 12.31
N VAL A 112 6.30 -25.95 13.47
CA VAL A 112 5.56 -26.01 14.74
C VAL A 112 5.79 -24.71 15.52
N ILE A 113 4.74 -23.91 15.64
CA ILE A 113 4.79 -22.67 16.44
C ILE A 113 4.45 -23.04 17.88
N ASP A 114 5.46 -23.34 18.68
CA ASP A 114 5.37 -23.61 20.12
C ASP A 114 5.87 -22.42 20.96
N GLY A 115 5.88 -22.57 22.28
CA GLY A 115 6.33 -21.53 23.20
C GLY A 115 7.79 -21.13 22.99
N THR A 116 8.66 -22.08 22.65
CA THR A 116 10.09 -21.85 22.42
C THR A 116 10.31 -21.02 21.14
N VAL A 117 9.59 -21.33 20.07
CA VAL A 117 9.60 -20.58 18.82
C VAL A 117 9.10 -19.15 19.05
N LEU A 118 8.08 -18.98 19.91
CA LEU A 118 7.54 -17.67 20.23
C LEU A 118 8.57 -16.80 20.98
N GLU A 119 9.27 -17.36 21.97
CA GLU A 119 10.31 -16.66 22.71
C GLU A 119 11.47 -16.24 21.80
N GLN A 120 11.97 -17.14 20.96
CA GLN A 120 13.03 -16.85 19.98
C GLN A 120 12.63 -15.78 18.98
N ALA A 121 11.39 -15.82 18.47
CA ALA A 121 10.89 -14.81 17.56
C ALA A 121 10.72 -13.43 18.25
N GLN A 122 10.32 -13.40 19.53
CA GLN A 122 10.24 -12.17 20.32
C GLN A 122 11.63 -11.54 20.52
N GLU A 123 12.64 -12.33 20.82
CA GLU A 123 14.01 -11.87 20.99
C GLU A 123 14.57 -11.28 19.70
N MET A 124 14.35 -11.97 18.57
CA MET A 124 14.81 -11.51 17.26
C MET A 124 14.16 -10.19 16.83
N ILE A 125 12.84 -10.02 17.05
CA ILE A 125 12.17 -8.76 16.73
C ILE A 125 12.67 -7.63 17.62
N ARG A 126 12.88 -7.88 18.91
CA ARG A 126 13.37 -6.87 19.85
C ARG A 126 14.77 -6.38 19.47
N ASP A 127 15.64 -7.27 19.01
CA ASP A 127 17.01 -6.93 18.62
C ASP A 127 17.10 -6.32 17.22
N GLY A 128 16.13 -6.60 16.33
CA GLY A 128 16.13 -6.18 14.94
C GLY A 128 15.26 -4.97 14.61
N GLN A 129 14.50 -4.40 15.56
CA GLN A 129 13.62 -3.27 15.24
C GLN A 129 14.42 -2.00 14.92
N PRO A 130 14.30 -1.47 13.69
CA PRO A 130 14.66 -0.08 13.44
C PRO A 130 13.73 0.80 14.27
N LYS A 131 14.30 1.67 15.11
CA LYS A 131 13.53 2.63 15.91
C LYS A 131 12.65 3.48 14.96
N GLY A 132 11.34 3.25 14.99
CA GLY A 132 10.37 4.04 14.25
C GLY A 132 9.58 3.33 13.16
N SER A 133 9.67 2.01 13.01
CA SER A 133 8.76 1.24 12.14
C SER A 133 7.37 1.15 12.77
N SER A 134 6.35 1.51 12.00
CA SER A 134 4.94 1.50 12.41
C SER A 134 4.09 0.74 11.39
N SER A 135 4.45 -0.52 11.13
CA SER A 135 3.60 -1.39 10.32
C SER A 135 2.27 -1.67 11.07
N PRO A 136 1.12 -1.72 10.40
CA PRO A 136 -0.17 -2.03 11.02
C PRO A 136 -0.16 -3.33 11.82
N ALA A 137 0.72 -4.26 11.43
CA ALA A 137 0.89 -5.55 12.09
C ALA A 137 1.81 -5.51 13.32
N GLU A 138 2.69 -4.53 13.44
CA GLU A 138 3.75 -4.50 14.48
C GLU A 138 3.27 -4.16 15.88
N GLY A 139 2.07 -3.59 16.04
CA GLY A 139 1.43 -3.37 17.34
C GLY A 139 0.64 -4.58 17.87
N GLY A 140 0.64 -5.69 17.13
CA GLY A 140 -0.19 -6.86 17.39
C GLY A 140 0.48 -7.96 18.19
N ASN A 141 -0.30 -9.00 18.48
CA ASN A 141 0.17 -10.23 19.11
C ASN A 141 1.09 -11.00 18.13
N LEU A 142 2.35 -11.23 18.51
CA LEU A 142 3.34 -11.94 17.70
C LEU A 142 2.83 -13.33 17.25
N LEU A 143 2.08 -14.04 18.11
CA LEU A 143 1.47 -15.32 17.74
C LEU A 143 0.50 -15.14 16.55
N ALA A 144 -0.33 -14.10 16.57
CA ALA A 144 -1.22 -13.80 15.46
C ALA A 144 -0.44 -13.50 14.18
N MET A 145 0.66 -12.73 14.27
CA MET A 145 1.54 -12.46 13.13
C MET A 145 2.13 -13.74 12.54
N LEU A 146 2.67 -14.63 13.37
CA LEU A 146 3.23 -15.91 12.91
C LEU A 146 2.18 -16.79 12.26
N LEU A 147 0.97 -16.85 12.81
CA LEU A 147 -0.14 -17.63 12.25
C LEU A 147 -0.62 -17.03 10.90
N ASP A 148 -0.68 -15.71 10.80
CA ASP A 148 -1.02 -15.04 9.54
C ASP A 148 0.02 -15.30 8.47
N ILE A 149 1.31 -15.14 8.80
CA ILE A 149 2.42 -15.39 7.86
C ILE A 149 2.41 -16.86 7.42
N LYS A 150 2.16 -17.80 8.34
CA LYS A 150 2.02 -19.22 8.03
C LYS A 150 0.91 -19.48 7.02
N LYS A 151 -0.28 -18.95 7.28
CA LYS A 151 -1.43 -19.06 6.40
C LYS A 151 -1.19 -18.43 5.02
N GLY A 152 -0.48 -17.30 4.96
CA GLY A 152 -0.08 -16.68 3.70
C GLY A 152 0.96 -17.51 2.95
N TYR A 153 1.96 -18.04 3.65
CA TYR A 153 3.00 -18.92 3.10
C TYR A 153 2.41 -20.22 2.49
N GLU A 154 1.47 -20.86 3.19
CA GLU A 154 0.80 -22.09 2.72
C GLU A 154 -0.02 -21.88 1.43
N LYS A 155 -0.41 -20.64 1.12
CA LYS A 155 -1.12 -20.30 -0.13
C LYS A 155 -0.20 -20.03 -1.32
N LEU A 156 1.10 -19.88 -1.10
CA LEU A 156 2.05 -19.65 -2.17
C LEU A 156 2.21 -20.89 -3.03
N GLY A 157 2.57 -20.68 -4.30
CA GLY A 157 2.97 -21.75 -5.19
C GLY A 157 4.27 -22.43 -4.71
N GLU A 158 4.45 -23.71 -5.05
CA GLU A 158 5.59 -24.52 -4.62
C GLU A 158 6.95 -23.87 -4.96
N GLU A 159 7.05 -23.20 -6.09
CA GLU A 159 8.28 -22.51 -6.52
C GLU A 159 8.64 -21.34 -5.60
N ASP A 160 7.64 -20.52 -5.22
CA ASP A 160 7.82 -19.39 -4.32
C ASP A 160 8.14 -19.89 -2.90
N GLN A 161 7.45 -20.93 -2.41
CA GLN A 161 7.74 -21.56 -1.13
C GLN A 161 9.18 -22.06 -1.08
N ARG A 162 9.61 -22.82 -2.11
CA ARG A 162 10.97 -23.36 -2.21
C ARG A 162 12.03 -22.27 -2.15
N ILE A 163 11.83 -21.16 -2.83
CA ILE A 163 12.77 -20.04 -2.83
C ILE A 163 12.86 -19.38 -1.43
N LEU A 164 11.71 -19.21 -0.76
CA LEU A 164 11.69 -18.67 0.60
C LEU A 164 12.37 -19.61 1.59
N VAL A 165 12.22 -20.94 1.45
CA VAL A 165 12.95 -21.94 2.24
C VAL A 165 14.46 -21.76 2.06
N LEU A 166 14.95 -21.77 0.82
CA LEU A 166 16.37 -21.63 0.53
C LEU A 166 16.95 -20.34 1.10
N ARG A 167 16.21 -19.23 0.98
CA ARG A 167 16.69 -17.92 1.38
C ARG A 167 16.64 -17.67 2.89
N TYR A 168 15.51 -18.01 3.53
CA TYR A 168 15.23 -17.61 4.90
C TYR A 168 15.35 -18.74 5.92
N HIS A 169 15.06 -19.98 5.57
CA HIS A 169 15.19 -21.11 6.48
C HIS A 169 16.59 -21.72 6.41
N GLU A 170 17.09 -22.00 5.20
CA GLU A 170 18.44 -22.54 5.00
C GLU A 170 19.52 -21.44 5.00
N ASN A 171 19.11 -20.17 5.04
CA ASN A 171 19.98 -18.99 5.09
C ASN A 171 21.05 -18.94 3.97
N LEU A 172 20.71 -19.42 2.78
CA LEU A 172 21.63 -19.46 1.65
C LEU A 172 21.83 -18.07 1.02
N THR A 173 23.04 -17.85 0.52
CA THR A 173 23.35 -16.65 -0.26
C THR A 173 22.70 -16.70 -1.65
N LEU A 174 22.51 -15.55 -2.29
CA LEU A 174 21.93 -15.49 -3.63
C LEU A 174 22.77 -16.26 -4.68
N VAL A 175 24.08 -16.37 -4.47
CA VAL A 175 24.98 -17.16 -5.33
C VAL A 175 24.65 -18.65 -5.19
N GLN A 176 24.57 -19.16 -3.97
CA GLN A 176 24.22 -20.56 -3.70
C GLN A 176 22.82 -20.90 -4.19
N ILE A 177 21.84 -20.01 -4.01
CA ILE A 177 20.49 -20.17 -4.55
C ILE A 177 20.55 -20.22 -6.08
N GLY A 178 21.35 -19.35 -6.71
CA GLY A 178 21.56 -19.35 -8.15
C GLY A 178 22.13 -20.67 -8.66
N GLU A 179 23.12 -21.24 -7.97
CA GLU A 179 23.71 -22.55 -8.29
C GLU A 179 22.67 -23.68 -8.19
N ILE A 180 21.89 -23.73 -7.10
CA ILE A 180 20.83 -24.73 -6.90
C ILE A 180 19.74 -24.64 -7.96
N LEU A 181 19.38 -23.41 -8.38
CA LEU A 181 18.33 -23.15 -9.35
C LEU A 181 18.82 -23.13 -10.80
N GLY A 182 20.13 -23.31 -11.04
CA GLY A 182 20.73 -23.24 -12.37
C GLY A 182 20.62 -21.88 -13.02
N CYS A 183 20.69 -20.78 -12.25
CA CYS A 183 20.53 -19.41 -12.75
C CYS A 183 21.57 -18.45 -12.15
N HIS A 184 21.73 -17.28 -12.79
CA HIS A 184 22.60 -16.22 -12.28
C HIS A 184 22.06 -15.63 -10.98
N HIS A 185 22.94 -15.21 -10.05
CA HIS A 185 22.55 -14.66 -8.76
C HIS A 185 21.55 -13.50 -8.83
N SER A 186 21.65 -12.65 -9.87
CA SER A 186 20.67 -11.57 -10.07
C SER A 186 19.26 -12.08 -10.44
N THR A 187 19.18 -13.26 -11.07
CA THR A 187 17.90 -13.92 -11.33
C THR A 187 17.35 -14.54 -10.05
N ALA A 188 18.24 -15.14 -9.23
CA ALA A 188 17.87 -15.62 -7.90
C ALA A 188 17.33 -14.50 -7.01
N ASP A 189 17.96 -13.32 -7.01
CA ASP A 189 17.49 -12.14 -6.29
C ASP A 189 16.09 -11.70 -6.72
N ARG A 190 15.86 -11.61 -8.03
CA ARG A 190 14.52 -11.27 -8.57
C ARG A 190 13.46 -12.28 -8.17
N ARG A 191 13.78 -13.56 -8.17
CA ARG A 191 12.86 -14.62 -7.73
C ARG A 191 12.58 -14.55 -6.24
N CYS A 192 13.58 -14.33 -5.39
CA CYS A 192 13.40 -14.10 -3.95
C CYS A 192 12.50 -12.87 -3.69
N THR A 193 12.76 -11.78 -4.38
CA THR A 193 11.95 -10.56 -4.29
C THR A 193 10.50 -10.80 -4.75
N HIS A 194 10.33 -11.59 -5.82
CA HIS A 194 9.00 -11.96 -6.32
C HIS A 194 8.24 -12.79 -5.29
N ALA A 195 8.85 -13.84 -4.75
CA ALA A 195 8.23 -14.72 -3.75
C ALA A 195 7.84 -13.95 -2.47
N LEU A 196 8.70 -13.03 -2.02
CA LEU A 196 8.38 -12.18 -0.86
C LEU A 196 7.23 -11.20 -1.14
N ARG A 197 7.15 -10.65 -2.36
CA ARG A 197 6.02 -9.81 -2.78
C ARG A 197 4.73 -10.61 -2.92
N ALA A 198 4.81 -11.85 -3.40
CA ALA A 198 3.66 -12.75 -3.47
C ALA A 198 3.12 -13.04 -2.05
N LEU A 199 4.01 -13.36 -1.10
CA LEU A 199 3.64 -13.52 0.30
C LEU A 199 3.00 -12.24 0.87
N ASN A 200 3.62 -11.09 0.65
CA ASN A 200 3.09 -9.80 1.13
C ASN A 200 1.69 -9.54 0.58
N LYS A 201 1.42 -9.89 -0.68
CA LYS A 201 0.10 -9.76 -1.30
C LYS A 201 -0.96 -10.62 -0.61
N GLU A 202 -0.63 -11.84 -0.20
CA GLU A 202 -1.53 -12.71 0.57
C GLU A 202 -1.81 -12.18 1.98
N LEU A 203 -0.91 -11.38 2.52
CA LEU A 203 -0.95 -10.78 3.86
C LEU A 203 -1.55 -9.37 3.90
N GLY A 204 -2.30 -8.95 2.90
CA GLY A 204 -2.92 -7.63 2.84
C GLY A 204 -2.34 -6.71 1.75
N GLY A 205 -1.15 -6.99 1.28
CA GLY A 205 -0.52 -6.31 0.15
C GLY A 205 0.10 -4.95 0.49
N PRO A 206 0.42 -4.15 -0.56
CA PRO A 206 0.97 -2.82 -0.38
C PRO A 206 -0.06 -1.86 0.19
N SER A 207 0.41 -0.86 0.92
CA SER A 207 -0.45 0.19 1.47
C SER A 207 -1.24 0.90 0.36
N PRO A 208 -2.56 1.02 0.48
CA PRO A 208 -3.36 1.78 -0.47
C PRO A 208 -3.19 3.30 -0.32
N TYR A 209 -2.37 3.74 0.65
CA TYR A 209 -2.09 5.15 0.90
C TYR A 209 -1.14 5.75 -0.15
N GLN A 210 -0.24 4.96 -0.71
CA GLN A 210 0.77 5.39 -1.69
C GLN A 210 0.25 5.47 -3.14
#